data_73f0083112b4855d1d6414eb020897c1
#
_entry.id   73f0083112b4855d1d6414eb020897c1
#
_cell.length_a   1.000
_cell.length_b   1.000
_cell.length_c   1.000
_cell.angle_alpha   90.00
_cell.angle_beta   90.00
_cell.angle_gamma   90.00
#
_symmetry.space_group_name_H-M   'P 1'
#
loop_
_entity.id
_entity.type
_entity.pdbx_description
1 polymer ?
#
loop_
_entity_poly.entity_id
_entity_poly.type
_entity_poly.pdbx_seq_one_letter_code
_entity_poly.pdbx_strand_id
1 'polypeptide(L)'
;FNVVANENQEAKTDILFLKIQELESEIADLRNKIESQNYLIEKLINESISENQEPADNIENLALNSDIRFKGIEDPKSKDQIYSAATDALEEQNFDKALNLFNYFVESFDDDDKTPLAYFWLGEISLINNNLNQSEDYFMELISSYPNHYRIPLAHKKIGDIYLKNDDKNAAKSKYNFVVREYPNNTASSLALQLLKNME
;
A
#
# COMPACT_ATOMS: atom_id res chain seq x y z
N PHE A 1 -47.13 11.62 -2.93
CA PHE A 1 -45.70 12.03 -3.11
C PHE A 1 -44.73 11.15 -2.33
N ASN A 2 -45.16 10.41 -1.29
CA ASN A 2 -44.26 9.57 -0.46
C ASN A 2 -43.94 8.17 -1.05
N VAL A 3 -44.72 7.65 -1.99
CA VAL A 3 -44.53 6.29 -2.53
C VAL A 3 -43.38 6.23 -3.52
N VAL A 4 -43.22 7.22 -4.37
CA VAL A 4 -42.16 7.28 -5.41
C VAL A 4 -40.75 7.48 -4.80
N ALA A 5 -40.66 8.14 -3.64
CA ALA A 5 -39.41 8.34 -2.92
C ALA A 5 -38.92 7.03 -2.28
N ASN A 6 -39.84 6.16 -1.85
CA ASN A 6 -39.52 4.88 -1.21
C ASN A 6 -39.04 3.84 -2.24
N GLU A 7 -39.67 3.76 -3.40
CA GLU A 7 -39.25 2.84 -4.49
C GLU A 7 -37.83 3.17 -5.03
N ASN A 8 -37.47 4.46 -5.08
CA ASN A 8 -36.13 4.88 -5.50
C ASN A 8 -35.06 4.56 -4.46
N GLN A 9 -35.45 4.50 -3.19
CA GLN A 9 -34.54 4.17 -2.10
C GLN A 9 -34.34 2.64 -1.99
N GLU A 10 -35.38 1.85 -2.19
CA GLU A 10 -35.31 0.38 -2.28
C GLU A 10 -34.48 -0.07 -3.48
N ALA A 11 -34.69 0.49 -4.67
CA ALA A 11 -33.90 0.17 -5.84
C ALA A 11 -32.40 0.51 -5.69
N LYS A 12 -32.05 1.61 -4.98
CA LYS A 12 -30.66 1.92 -4.66
C LYS A 12 -30.06 0.94 -3.66
N THR A 13 -30.85 0.48 -2.69
CA THR A 13 -30.40 -0.50 -1.69
C THR A 13 -30.16 -1.86 -2.35
N ASP A 14 -31.02 -2.26 -3.28
CA ASP A 14 -30.87 -3.51 -4.04
C ASP A 14 -29.63 -3.48 -4.94
N ILE A 15 -29.35 -2.36 -5.59
CA ILE A 15 -28.13 -2.18 -6.41
C ILE A 15 -26.88 -2.26 -5.53
N LEU A 16 -26.90 -1.63 -4.34
CA LEU A 16 -25.79 -1.70 -3.40
C LEU A 16 -25.58 -3.13 -2.87
N PHE A 17 -26.66 -3.83 -2.58
CA PHE A 17 -26.60 -5.22 -2.14
C PHE A 17 -26.00 -6.14 -3.21
N LEU A 18 -26.43 -6.00 -4.47
CA LEU A 18 -25.87 -6.75 -5.59
C LEU A 18 -24.37 -6.42 -5.77
N LYS A 19 -23.99 -5.15 -5.60
CA LYS A 19 -22.58 -4.76 -5.69
C LYS A 19 -21.72 -5.30 -4.55
N ILE A 20 -22.27 -5.39 -3.35
CA ILE A 20 -21.63 -6.05 -2.20
C ILE A 20 -21.42 -7.54 -2.49
N GLN A 21 -22.43 -8.24 -3.01
CA GLN A 21 -22.29 -9.66 -3.38
C GLN A 21 -21.25 -9.88 -4.49
N GLU A 22 -21.21 -9.00 -5.49
CA GLU A 22 -20.19 -9.05 -6.54
C GLU A 22 -18.79 -8.88 -5.95
N LEU A 23 -18.59 -7.88 -5.08
CA LEU A 23 -17.31 -7.65 -4.40
C LEU A 23 -16.92 -8.78 -3.47
N GLU A 24 -17.86 -9.39 -2.75
CA GLU A 24 -17.61 -10.56 -1.90
C GLU A 24 -17.15 -11.76 -2.73
N SER A 25 -17.76 -11.97 -3.91
CA SER A 25 -17.35 -13.02 -4.86
C SER A 25 -15.94 -12.75 -5.40
N GLU A 26 -15.65 -11.50 -5.78
CA GLU A 26 -14.34 -11.10 -6.27
C GLU A 26 -13.25 -11.26 -5.20
N ILE A 27 -13.55 -10.90 -3.95
CA ILE A 27 -12.67 -11.13 -2.79
C ILE A 27 -12.41 -12.62 -2.59
N ALA A 28 -13.44 -13.48 -2.70
CA ALA A 28 -13.28 -14.91 -2.57
C ALA A 28 -12.41 -15.49 -3.69
N ASP A 29 -12.60 -15.05 -4.92
CA ASP A 29 -11.78 -15.46 -6.06
C ASP A 29 -10.32 -15.02 -5.93
N LEU A 30 -10.10 -13.79 -5.46
CA LEU A 30 -8.76 -13.28 -5.19
C LEU A 30 -8.05 -14.04 -4.05
N ARG A 31 -8.77 -14.40 -2.99
CA ARG A 31 -8.25 -15.24 -1.90
C ARG A 31 -7.83 -16.62 -2.42
N ASN A 32 -8.69 -17.27 -3.19
CA ASN A 32 -8.39 -18.57 -3.80
C ASN A 32 -7.15 -18.49 -4.70
N LYS A 33 -7.00 -17.39 -5.43
CA LYS A 33 -5.83 -17.16 -6.28
C LYS A 33 -4.55 -16.94 -5.48
N ILE A 34 -4.64 -16.21 -4.36
CA ILE A 34 -3.54 -16.03 -3.41
C ILE A 34 -3.15 -17.36 -2.77
N GLU A 35 -4.11 -18.17 -2.32
CA GLU A 35 -3.84 -19.50 -1.74
C GLU A 35 -3.17 -20.42 -2.77
N SER A 36 -3.65 -20.42 -4.02
CA SER A 36 -3.01 -21.17 -5.10
C SER A 36 -1.58 -20.72 -5.38
N GLN A 37 -1.35 -19.41 -5.38
CA GLN A 37 0.00 -18.85 -5.58
C GLN A 37 0.91 -19.18 -4.39
N ASN A 38 0.44 -19.07 -3.16
CA ASN A 38 1.18 -19.44 -1.97
C ASN A 38 1.54 -20.93 -1.96
N TYR A 39 0.60 -21.79 -2.35
CA TYR A 39 0.89 -23.23 -2.48
C TYR A 39 1.98 -23.51 -3.54
N LEU A 40 1.94 -22.82 -4.69
CA LEU A 40 2.98 -22.95 -5.70
C LEU A 40 4.33 -22.42 -5.21
N ILE A 41 4.33 -21.33 -4.46
CA ILE A 41 5.52 -20.75 -3.84
C ILE A 41 6.10 -21.71 -2.81
N GLU A 42 5.28 -22.27 -1.89
CA GLU A 42 5.73 -23.28 -0.92
C GLU A 42 6.29 -24.53 -1.61
N LYS A 43 5.64 -24.97 -2.68
CA LYS A 43 6.11 -26.11 -3.45
C LYS A 43 7.47 -25.83 -4.09
N LEU A 44 7.65 -24.66 -4.71
CA LEU A 44 8.92 -24.24 -5.32
C LEU A 44 10.02 -24.05 -4.25
N ILE A 45 9.68 -23.50 -3.09
CA ILE A 45 10.60 -23.37 -1.95
C ILE A 45 11.02 -24.75 -1.46
N ASN A 46 10.10 -25.68 -1.26
CA ASN A 46 10.43 -27.03 -0.80
C ASN A 46 11.23 -27.82 -1.84
N GLU A 47 10.97 -27.65 -3.13
CA GLU A 47 11.79 -28.23 -4.20
C GLU A 47 13.20 -27.63 -4.26
N SER A 48 13.37 -26.33 -3.93
CA SER A 48 14.67 -25.66 -3.93
C SER A 48 15.46 -25.87 -2.64
N ILE A 49 14.80 -26.09 -1.49
CA ILE A 49 15.45 -26.41 -0.20
C ILE A 49 16.04 -27.82 -0.21
N SER A 50 15.49 -28.74 -1.01
CA SER A 50 16.06 -30.08 -1.18
C SER A 50 17.42 -30.08 -1.90
N GLU A 51 17.80 -28.98 -2.54
CA GLU A 51 19.09 -28.83 -3.24
C GLU A 51 20.13 -27.97 -2.50
N ASN A 52 19.75 -27.11 -1.54
CA ASN A 52 20.71 -26.28 -0.79
C ASN A 52 20.24 -26.00 0.65
N GLN A 53 20.87 -26.63 1.62
CA GLN A 53 20.74 -26.32 3.04
C GLN A 53 21.58 -25.09 3.39
N GLU A 54 20.95 -23.94 3.64
CA GLU A 54 21.46 -22.92 4.57
C GLU A 54 20.31 -22.25 5.33
N PRO A 55 20.47 -21.98 6.65
CA PRO A 55 19.34 -21.63 7.52
C PRO A 55 18.94 -20.15 7.43
N ALA A 56 17.63 -19.92 7.55
CA ALA A 56 16.95 -18.63 7.47
C ALA A 56 17.28 -17.61 8.61
N ASP A 57 18.19 -17.94 9.52
CA ASP A 57 18.46 -17.15 10.73
C ASP A 57 19.30 -15.88 10.52
N ASN A 58 19.69 -15.56 9.28
CA ASN A 58 20.65 -14.47 9.03
C ASN A 58 20.05 -13.15 8.50
N ILE A 59 18.75 -13.11 8.21
CA ILE A 59 18.13 -11.93 7.54
C ILE A 59 17.91 -10.78 8.53
N GLU A 60 17.57 -11.10 9.76
CA GLU A 60 17.35 -10.08 10.81
C GLU A 60 18.63 -9.29 11.16
N ASN A 61 19.79 -9.93 11.05
CA ASN A 61 21.08 -9.29 11.28
C ASN A 61 21.64 -8.51 10.08
N LEU A 62 21.13 -8.77 8.87
CA LEU A 62 21.59 -8.12 7.64
C LEU A 62 21.00 -6.71 7.46
N ALA A 63 19.71 -6.54 7.83
CA ALA A 63 19.04 -5.24 7.74
C ALA A 63 19.46 -4.26 8.87
N LEU A 64 20.01 -4.76 9.97
CA LEU A 64 20.44 -3.96 11.13
C LEU A 64 21.90 -3.50 11.07
N ASN A 65 22.72 -4.07 10.20
CA ASN A 65 24.12 -3.69 10.02
C ASN A 65 24.31 -2.90 8.73
N SER A 66 24.29 -1.59 8.86
CA SER A 66 24.50 -0.62 7.75
C SER A 66 25.84 -0.74 7.01
N ASP A 67 26.73 -1.62 7.44
CA ASP A 67 28.07 -1.81 6.85
C ASP A 67 28.18 -3.01 5.89
N ILE A 68 27.16 -3.83 5.73
CA ILE A 68 27.17 -4.93 4.76
C ILE A 68 26.59 -4.41 3.45
N ARG A 69 27.44 -3.78 2.65
CA ARG A 69 27.16 -3.47 1.25
C ARG A 69 27.14 -4.78 0.47
N PHE A 70 25.95 -5.30 0.21
CA PHE A 70 25.76 -6.30 -0.83
C PHE A 70 26.05 -5.67 -2.18
N LYS A 71 27.31 -5.71 -2.59
CA LYS A 71 27.72 -5.36 -3.95
C LYS A 71 27.27 -6.48 -4.88
N GLY A 72 26.17 -6.26 -5.60
CA GLY A 72 26.00 -6.83 -6.93
C GLY A 72 25.58 -8.29 -7.00
N ILE A 73 24.78 -8.80 -6.07
CA ILE A 73 24.04 -10.03 -6.28
C ILE A 73 22.55 -9.66 -6.22
N GLU A 74 21.96 -9.50 -7.39
CA GLU A 74 20.50 -9.57 -7.53
C GLU A 74 20.09 -11.02 -7.28
N ASP A 75 20.03 -11.43 -6.01
CA ASP A 75 19.40 -12.68 -5.64
C ASP A 75 17.89 -12.39 -5.48
N PRO A 76 17.03 -12.88 -6.40
CA PRO A 76 15.59 -12.69 -6.31
C PRO A 76 14.99 -13.17 -4.99
N LYS A 77 15.61 -14.19 -4.36
CA LYS A 77 15.18 -14.71 -3.06
C LYS A 77 15.41 -13.72 -1.94
N SER A 78 16.55 -13.04 -1.93
CA SER A 78 16.85 -12.01 -0.91
C SER A 78 15.87 -10.84 -1.00
N LYS A 79 15.53 -10.38 -2.21
CA LYS A 79 14.57 -9.31 -2.46
C LYS A 79 13.19 -9.68 -1.91
N ASP A 80 12.67 -10.84 -2.27
CA ASP A 80 11.35 -11.30 -1.86
C ASP A 80 11.28 -11.55 -0.35
N GLN A 81 12.34 -12.09 0.24
CA GLN A 81 12.43 -12.32 1.68
C GLN A 81 12.43 -11.01 2.48
N ILE A 82 13.17 -9.99 2.02
CA ILE A 82 13.21 -8.68 2.70
C ILE A 82 11.86 -8.00 2.61
N TYR A 83 11.20 -8.03 1.45
CA TYR A 83 9.87 -7.46 1.30
C TYR A 83 8.85 -8.21 2.17
N SER A 84 8.89 -9.54 2.22
CA SER A 84 8.04 -10.35 3.10
C SER A 84 8.28 -10.01 4.57
N ALA A 85 9.53 -9.97 5.01
CA ALA A 85 9.87 -9.59 6.39
C ALA A 85 9.40 -8.17 6.77
N ALA A 86 9.41 -7.23 5.79
CA ALA A 86 8.88 -5.89 5.98
C ALA A 86 7.36 -5.88 6.14
N THR A 87 6.64 -6.67 5.34
CA THR A 87 5.18 -6.81 5.44
C THR A 87 4.77 -7.55 6.71
N ASP A 88 5.49 -8.60 7.11
CA ASP A 88 5.24 -9.31 8.37
C ASP A 88 5.42 -8.36 9.58
N ALA A 89 6.48 -7.56 9.57
CA ALA A 89 6.71 -6.56 10.62
C ALA A 89 5.59 -5.48 10.65
N LEU A 90 5.03 -5.14 9.49
CA LEU A 90 3.90 -4.21 9.39
C LEU A 90 2.62 -4.83 10.01
N GLU A 91 2.34 -6.10 9.73
CA GLU A 91 1.21 -6.85 10.28
C GLU A 91 1.33 -7.00 11.81
N GLU A 92 2.54 -7.22 12.31
CA GLU A 92 2.87 -7.26 13.73
C GLU A 92 2.84 -5.86 14.40
N GLN A 93 2.58 -4.79 13.64
CA GLN A 93 2.65 -3.40 14.09
C GLN A 93 4.02 -2.97 14.61
N ASN A 94 5.07 -3.69 14.23
CA ASN A 94 6.45 -3.31 14.50
C ASN A 94 6.92 -2.30 13.45
N PHE A 95 6.43 -1.06 13.60
CA PHE A 95 6.63 0.00 12.59
C PHE A 95 8.09 0.39 12.42
N ASP A 96 8.91 0.32 13.47
CA ASP A 96 10.33 0.63 13.37
C ASP A 96 11.08 -0.42 12.52
N LYS A 97 10.79 -1.70 12.74
CA LYS A 97 11.35 -2.80 11.94
C LYS A 97 10.87 -2.72 10.48
N ALA A 98 9.57 -2.50 10.28
CA ALA A 98 8.99 -2.35 8.94
C ALA A 98 9.61 -1.18 8.19
N LEU A 99 9.78 -0.01 8.83
CA LEU A 99 10.40 1.17 8.25
C LEU A 99 11.83 0.87 7.78
N ASN A 100 12.63 0.23 8.63
CA ASN A 100 14.02 -0.11 8.30
C ASN A 100 14.10 -1.09 7.11
N LEU A 101 13.26 -2.12 7.10
CA LEU A 101 13.25 -3.13 6.04
C LEU A 101 12.75 -2.57 4.70
N PHE A 102 11.70 -1.75 4.70
CA PHE A 102 11.23 -1.09 3.48
C PHE A 102 12.25 -0.07 2.95
N ASN A 103 12.92 0.71 3.83
CA ASN A 103 14.01 1.61 3.40
C ASN A 103 15.14 0.82 2.75
N TYR A 104 15.60 -0.25 3.40
CA TYR A 104 16.62 -1.12 2.82
C TYR A 104 16.17 -1.68 1.45
N PHE A 105 14.89 -2.07 1.34
CA PHE A 105 14.34 -2.60 0.09
C PHE A 105 14.42 -1.57 -1.05
N VAL A 106 13.93 -0.35 -0.85
CA VAL A 106 13.91 0.68 -1.90
C VAL A 106 15.31 1.21 -2.25
N GLU A 107 16.27 1.11 -1.32
CA GLU A 107 17.66 1.50 -1.56
C GLU A 107 18.46 0.42 -2.30
N SER A 108 18.08 -0.86 -2.13
CA SER A 108 18.88 -1.99 -2.61
C SER A 108 18.30 -2.65 -3.86
N PHE A 109 17.00 -2.49 -4.11
CA PHE A 109 16.31 -3.20 -5.18
C PHE A 109 15.45 -2.24 -6.01
N ASP A 110 15.46 -2.46 -7.31
CA ASP A 110 14.55 -1.84 -8.26
C ASP A 110 13.55 -2.91 -8.72
N ASP A 111 12.30 -2.77 -8.30
CA ASP A 111 11.23 -3.73 -8.58
C ASP A 111 9.94 -2.97 -8.90
N ASP A 112 9.53 -3.01 -10.16
CA ASP A 112 8.38 -2.25 -10.67
C ASP A 112 7.07 -2.56 -9.93
N ASP A 113 6.94 -3.74 -9.33
CA ASP A 113 5.73 -4.14 -8.59
C ASP A 113 5.82 -3.81 -7.09
N LYS A 114 6.97 -4.04 -6.47
CA LYS A 114 7.14 -3.95 -5.01
C LYS A 114 7.68 -2.61 -4.52
N THR A 115 8.60 -1.99 -5.28
CA THR A 115 9.18 -0.71 -4.87
C THR A 115 8.13 0.40 -4.71
N PRO A 116 7.15 0.56 -5.61
CA PRO A 116 6.07 1.55 -5.40
C PRO A 116 5.21 1.23 -4.17
N LEU A 117 4.99 -0.04 -3.85
CA LEU A 117 4.28 -0.44 -2.63
C LEU A 117 5.11 -0.18 -1.38
N ALA A 118 6.43 -0.40 -1.43
CA ALA A 118 7.33 -0.10 -0.33
C ALA A 118 7.34 1.41 -0.02
N TYR A 119 7.43 2.28 -1.03
CA TYR A 119 7.30 3.74 -0.84
C TYR A 119 5.94 4.12 -0.24
N PHE A 120 4.86 3.47 -0.66
CA PHE A 120 3.55 3.72 -0.07
C PHE A 120 3.53 3.36 1.43
N TRP A 121 4.07 2.21 1.82
CA TRP A 121 4.14 1.80 3.22
C TRP A 121 5.07 2.67 4.06
N LEU A 122 6.22 3.09 3.51
CA LEU A 122 7.10 4.07 4.15
C LEU A 122 6.37 5.37 4.46
N GLY A 123 5.57 5.87 3.50
CA GLY A 123 4.72 7.03 3.71
C GLY A 123 3.68 6.82 4.81
N GLU A 124 2.98 5.69 4.84
CA GLU A 124 1.99 5.36 5.86
C GLU A 124 2.62 5.23 7.25
N ILE A 125 3.72 4.50 7.39
CA ILE A 125 4.42 4.33 8.67
C ILE A 125 4.92 5.69 9.19
N SER A 126 5.50 6.51 8.32
CA SER A 126 5.95 7.85 8.69
C SER A 126 4.79 8.74 9.14
N LEU A 127 3.62 8.58 8.53
CA LEU A 127 2.40 9.29 8.92
C LEU A 127 1.88 8.84 10.30
N ILE A 128 1.94 7.55 10.61
CA ILE A 128 1.62 6.97 11.92
C ILE A 128 2.57 7.51 12.99
N ASN A 129 3.87 7.57 12.68
CA ASN A 129 4.91 8.08 13.56
C ASN A 129 4.91 9.63 13.65
N ASN A 130 3.95 10.29 13.01
CA ASN A 130 3.83 11.76 12.95
C ASN A 130 5.04 12.46 12.30
N ASN A 131 5.82 11.76 11.50
CA ASN A 131 6.93 12.28 10.70
C ASN A 131 6.40 12.83 9.36
N LEU A 132 5.64 13.93 9.42
CA LEU A 132 4.83 14.41 8.31
C LEU A 132 5.64 14.76 7.05
N ASN A 133 6.81 15.40 7.22
CA ASN A 133 7.68 15.75 6.08
C ASN A 133 8.21 14.49 5.37
N GLN A 134 8.70 13.53 6.15
CA GLN A 134 9.21 12.28 5.59
C GLN A 134 8.11 11.46 4.90
N SER A 135 6.90 11.47 5.47
CA SER A 135 5.72 10.85 4.86
C SER A 135 5.40 11.48 3.50
N GLU A 136 5.42 12.81 3.41
CA GLU A 136 5.19 13.54 2.16
C GLU A 136 6.26 13.18 1.12
N ASP A 137 7.54 13.15 1.52
CA ASP A 137 8.65 12.80 0.64
C ASP A 137 8.47 11.40 0.02
N TYR A 138 8.11 10.39 0.81
CA TYR A 138 7.87 9.05 0.30
C TYR A 138 6.66 8.96 -0.66
N PHE A 139 5.56 9.65 -0.35
CA PHE A 139 4.43 9.70 -1.28
C PHE A 139 4.76 10.47 -2.57
N MET A 140 5.56 11.52 -2.48
CA MET A 140 6.03 12.25 -3.66
C MET A 140 6.98 11.41 -4.50
N GLU A 141 7.87 10.62 -3.88
CA GLU A 141 8.75 9.69 -4.60
C GLU A 141 7.92 8.63 -5.34
N LEU A 142 6.92 8.04 -4.69
CA LEU A 142 5.98 7.12 -5.34
C LEU A 142 5.30 7.78 -6.56
N ILE A 143 4.81 9.01 -6.42
CA ILE A 143 4.10 9.72 -7.48
C ILE A 143 5.02 10.05 -8.66
N SER A 144 6.25 10.48 -8.38
CA SER A 144 7.19 10.92 -9.42
C SER A 144 7.83 9.75 -10.18
N SER A 145 8.20 8.70 -9.46
CA SER A 145 8.92 7.56 -10.04
C SER A 145 7.98 6.51 -10.64
N TYR A 146 6.74 6.39 -10.13
CA TYR A 146 5.77 5.38 -10.56
C TYR A 146 4.39 5.99 -10.91
N PRO A 147 4.30 6.93 -11.86
CA PRO A 147 3.08 7.74 -12.10
C PRO A 147 1.85 6.95 -12.54
N ASN A 148 2.03 5.73 -13.04
CA ASN A 148 0.94 4.86 -13.49
C ASN A 148 0.53 3.80 -12.45
N HIS A 149 1.15 3.79 -11.27
CA HIS A 149 0.84 2.80 -10.25
C HIS A 149 -0.55 3.05 -9.63
N TYR A 150 -1.31 1.98 -9.37
CA TYR A 150 -2.69 2.06 -8.88
C TYR A 150 -2.86 2.78 -7.52
N ARG A 151 -1.79 2.92 -6.73
CA ARG A 151 -1.77 3.64 -5.45
C ARG A 151 -1.63 5.16 -5.59
N ILE A 152 -1.36 5.68 -6.79
CA ILE A 152 -1.16 7.13 -7.00
C ILE A 152 -2.33 7.99 -6.51
N PRO A 153 -3.61 7.66 -6.81
CA PRO A 153 -4.72 8.45 -6.31
C PRO A 153 -4.76 8.51 -4.79
N LEU A 154 -4.44 7.38 -4.13
CA LEU A 154 -4.41 7.31 -2.67
C LEU A 154 -3.21 8.07 -2.09
N ALA A 155 -2.04 8.01 -2.72
CA ALA A 155 -0.85 8.78 -2.32
C ALA A 155 -1.14 10.30 -2.38
N HIS A 156 -1.77 10.79 -3.44
CA HIS A 156 -2.21 12.19 -3.51
C HIS A 156 -3.20 12.55 -2.39
N LYS A 157 -4.15 11.67 -2.09
CA LYS A 157 -5.10 11.87 -0.97
C LYS A 157 -4.36 11.93 0.37
N LYS A 158 -3.36 11.07 0.58
CA LYS A 158 -2.55 11.06 1.81
C LYS A 158 -1.72 12.34 1.98
N ILE A 159 -1.18 12.90 0.91
CA ILE A 159 -0.53 14.23 0.96
C ILE A 159 -1.55 15.30 1.39
N GLY A 160 -2.80 15.22 0.93
CA GLY A 160 -3.87 16.08 1.44
C GLY A 160 -4.11 15.92 2.95
N ASP A 161 -4.07 14.67 3.45
CA ASP A 161 -4.19 14.39 4.90
C ASP A 161 -3.01 14.99 5.70
N ILE A 162 -1.80 14.95 5.15
CA ILE A 162 -0.61 15.56 5.74
C ILE A 162 -0.79 17.08 5.86
N TYR A 163 -1.24 17.75 4.80
CA TYR A 163 -1.51 19.18 4.85
C TYR A 163 -2.60 19.54 5.87
N LEU A 164 -3.63 18.70 5.98
CA LEU A 164 -4.68 18.89 6.98
C LEU A 164 -4.12 18.73 8.41
N LYS A 165 -3.25 17.75 8.64
CA LYS A 165 -2.57 17.57 9.94
C LYS A 165 -1.63 18.73 10.27
N ASN A 166 -1.05 19.39 9.28
CA ASN A 166 -0.25 20.59 9.41
C ASN A 166 -1.10 21.89 9.55
N ASP A 167 -2.42 21.75 9.68
CA ASP A 167 -3.40 22.84 9.71
C ASP A 167 -3.43 23.72 8.45
N ASP A 168 -2.81 23.28 7.36
CA ASP A 168 -2.91 23.91 6.03
C ASP A 168 -4.15 23.40 5.30
N LYS A 169 -5.29 23.93 5.71
CA LYS A 169 -6.59 23.59 5.12
C LYS A 169 -6.71 23.95 3.66
N ASN A 170 -6.02 24.99 3.20
CA ASN A 170 -6.08 25.43 1.81
C ASN A 170 -5.33 24.46 0.90
N ALA A 171 -4.11 24.05 1.28
CA ALA A 171 -3.36 23.04 0.55
C ALA A 171 -4.08 21.69 0.57
N ALA A 172 -4.65 21.28 1.72
CA ALA A 172 -5.44 20.05 1.84
C ALA A 172 -6.65 20.06 0.89
N LYS A 173 -7.46 21.13 0.89
CA LYS A 173 -8.59 21.29 -0.05
C LYS A 173 -8.15 21.23 -1.51
N SER A 174 -7.05 21.89 -1.86
CA SER A 174 -6.51 21.87 -3.21
C SER A 174 -6.14 20.45 -3.64
N LYS A 175 -5.46 19.69 -2.75
CA LYS A 175 -5.04 18.32 -3.03
C LYS A 175 -6.23 17.35 -3.15
N TYR A 176 -7.23 17.47 -2.27
CA TYR A 176 -8.45 16.65 -2.36
C TYR A 176 -9.24 16.95 -3.63
N ASN A 177 -9.40 18.24 -4.01
CA ASN A 177 -10.05 18.61 -5.27
C ASN A 177 -9.29 18.07 -6.48
N PHE A 178 -7.96 18.05 -6.45
CA PHE A 178 -7.14 17.42 -7.48
C PHE A 178 -7.50 15.92 -7.61
N VAL A 179 -7.53 15.17 -6.50
CA VAL A 179 -7.88 13.74 -6.52
C VAL A 179 -9.28 13.51 -7.09
N VAL A 180 -10.27 14.31 -6.68
CA VAL A 180 -11.65 14.19 -7.17
C VAL A 180 -11.74 14.43 -8.68
N ARG A 181 -10.98 15.40 -9.19
CA ARG A 181 -11.00 15.77 -10.61
C ARG A 181 -10.25 14.76 -11.47
N GLU A 182 -9.04 14.36 -11.07
CA GLU A 182 -8.17 13.53 -11.90
C GLU A 182 -8.51 12.03 -11.81
N TYR A 183 -9.10 11.59 -10.69
CA TYR A 183 -9.38 10.17 -10.43
C TYR A 183 -10.85 9.93 -10.02
N PRO A 184 -11.85 10.37 -10.79
CA PRO A 184 -13.26 10.43 -10.36
C PRO A 184 -13.86 9.07 -10.00
N ASN A 185 -13.35 7.97 -10.58
CA ASN A 185 -13.85 6.60 -10.37
C ASN A 185 -13.02 5.80 -9.35
N ASN A 186 -12.14 6.46 -8.58
CA ASN A 186 -11.28 5.81 -7.61
C ASN A 186 -11.81 5.98 -6.19
N THR A 187 -11.61 4.98 -5.33
CA THR A 187 -12.00 5.04 -3.92
C THR A 187 -11.38 6.23 -3.19
N ALA A 188 -10.14 6.62 -3.54
CA ALA A 188 -9.49 7.81 -2.98
C ALA A 188 -10.26 9.09 -3.28
N SER A 189 -10.91 9.19 -4.45
CA SER A 189 -11.77 10.32 -4.81
C SER A 189 -13.02 10.40 -3.92
N SER A 190 -13.65 9.27 -3.65
CA SER A 190 -14.81 9.21 -2.75
C SER A 190 -14.45 9.66 -1.33
N LEU A 191 -13.29 9.22 -0.83
CA LEU A 191 -12.76 9.61 0.48
C LEU A 191 -12.41 11.12 0.51
N ALA A 192 -11.75 11.62 -0.54
CA ALA A 192 -11.41 13.03 -0.65
C ALA A 192 -12.65 13.92 -0.69
N LEU A 193 -13.69 13.50 -1.42
CA LEU A 193 -14.97 14.23 -1.49
C LEU A 193 -15.66 14.28 -0.12
N GLN A 194 -15.61 13.21 0.65
CA GLN A 194 -16.15 13.19 2.01
C GLN A 194 -15.41 14.16 2.93
N LEU A 195 -14.07 14.22 2.83
CA LEU A 195 -13.26 15.15 3.62
C LEU A 195 -13.54 16.60 3.23
N LEU A 196 -13.67 16.91 1.93
CA LEU A 196 -14.03 18.25 1.46
C LEU A 196 -15.37 18.72 2.04
N LYS A 197 -16.40 17.86 2.08
CA LYS A 197 -17.69 18.18 2.67
C LYS A 197 -17.61 18.50 4.17
N ASN A 198 -16.69 17.84 4.90
CA ASN A 198 -16.49 18.09 6.33
C ASN A 198 -15.67 19.36 6.59
N MET A 199 -15.10 19.98 5.56
CA MET A 199 -14.28 21.20 5.65
C MET A 199 -15.07 22.48 5.24
N GLU A 200 -16.32 22.34 4.80
CA GLU A 200 -17.25 23.43 4.51
C GLU A 200 -17.91 23.93 5.80
#